data_5da2ef712d54ae7ffc3c276e5687b38b
#
_entry.id   5da2ef712d54ae7ffc3c276e5687b38b
#
_cell.length_a   1.000
_cell.length_b   1.000
_cell.length_c   1.000
_cell.angle_alpha   90.00
_cell.angle_beta   90.00
_cell.angle_gamma   90.00
#
_symmetry.space_group_name_H-M   'P 1'
#
loop_
_entity.id
_entity.type
_entity.pdbx_description
1 polymer ?
#
loop_
_entity_poly.entity_id
_entity_poly.type
_entity_poly.pdbx_seq_one_letter_code
_entity_poly.pdbx_strand_id
1 'polypeptide(L)'
;MSPADPFTGPLPPLPVQPAGTPWPGAGPDGDWPEGDPPAGVDLELLLDQACDDRGPLARTHAVVVVHRGRVVAERYQGRLESFDRPPEPVGPTTPLLSWSMAKSMLHAIVGLLVADGRLDLHRPVAVPEWATDGDPRGSITLDQLLAMRDGLAFVEDYGLDEHLANRTSDVIEMLFGAGRDDVAHFAADRPLAAPPGERFNYSSGTSDIVSGIVARLVGPGDPYRRFLADRLFGPIGAASARPAVDEAGTWVASSYVHATARDFARFGLLYLRGGRWDGHQLLPSAWIDTARRARSVDPSDGQLHSNHWWVTPDGLGTFSCQGYEGQSITVCPAADLVLVRLGKTPSDRYPALRSWRADVVAAFAQAPS
;
A
#
# COMPACT_ATOMS: atom_id res chain seq x y z
N MET A 1 26.35 -13.94 -5.46
CA MET A 1 26.52 -13.00 -4.31
C MET A 1 25.39 -13.27 -3.35
N SER A 2 25.68 -13.38 -2.03
CA SER A 2 24.58 -13.42 -1.06
C SER A 2 23.76 -12.12 -1.14
N PRO A 3 22.41 -12.18 -0.99
CA PRO A 3 21.60 -10.97 -0.99
C PRO A 3 22.07 -10.03 0.13
N ALA A 4 22.02 -8.71 -0.13
CA ALA A 4 22.36 -7.71 0.88
C ALA A 4 21.39 -7.82 2.07
N ASP A 5 21.87 -7.53 3.27
CA ASP A 5 21.04 -7.49 4.47
C ASP A 5 19.90 -6.46 4.27
N PRO A 6 18.62 -6.85 4.32
CA PRO A 6 17.49 -5.97 4.05
C PRO A 6 17.30 -4.88 5.11
N PHE A 7 17.91 -5.01 6.29
CA PHE A 7 17.85 -4.02 7.36
C PHE A 7 18.91 -2.92 7.25
N THR A 8 20.12 -3.28 6.89
CA THR A 8 21.29 -2.37 6.94
C THR A 8 22.09 -2.32 5.64
N GLY A 9 21.89 -3.29 4.74
CA GLY A 9 22.63 -3.38 3.49
C GLY A 9 22.34 -2.22 2.52
N PRO A 10 23.16 -2.07 1.46
CA PRO A 10 22.91 -1.07 0.44
C PRO A 10 21.62 -1.37 -0.32
N LEU A 11 20.78 -0.36 -0.52
CA LEU A 11 19.59 -0.47 -1.35
C LEU A 11 19.99 -0.45 -2.84
N PRO A 12 19.42 -1.32 -3.69
CA PRO A 12 19.60 -1.21 -5.13
C PRO A 12 19.16 0.18 -5.63
N PRO A 13 19.83 0.78 -6.63
CA PRO A 13 19.44 2.07 -7.16
C PRO A 13 18.03 2.02 -7.76
N LEU A 14 17.30 3.13 -7.63
CA LEU A 14 16.01 3.28 -8.29
C LEU A 14 16.23 3.71 -9.75
N PRO A 15 15.56 3.07 -10.71
CA PRO A 15 15.69 3.44 -12.11
C PRO A 15 15.05 4.80 -12.40
N VAL A 16 15.64 5.55 -13.32
CA VAL A 16 15.05 6.78 -13.85
C VAL A 16 14.08 6.47 -14.98
N GLN A 17 13.16 7.39 -15.27
CA GLN A 17 12.29 7.24 -16.43
C GLN A 17 13.16 7.17 -17.69
N PRO A 18 13.01 6.15 -18.56
CA PRO A 18 13.84 6.01 -19.74
C PRO A 18 13.66 7.19 -20.70
N ALA A 19 14.76 7.60 -21.32
CA ALA A 19 14.74 8.66 -22.31
C ALA A 19 13.77 8.33 -23.45
N GLY A 20 12.91 9.27 -23.82
CA GLY A 20 11.90 9.08 -24.86
C GLY A 20 10.67 8.27 -24.45
N THR A 21 10.59 7.80 -23.19
CA THR A 21 9.35 7.22 -22.65
C THR A 21 8.53 8.33 -21.99
N PRO A 22 7.36 8.69 -22.54
CA PRO A 22 6.52 9.70 -21.92
C PRO A 22 5.98 9.23 -20.57
N TRP A 23 5.63 10.18 -19.70
CA TRP A 23 4.89 9.88 -18.48
C TRP A 23 3.43 9.56 -18.83
N PRO A 24 2.74 8.72 -18.03
CA PRO A 24 1.32 8.46 -18.23
C PRO A 24 0.52 9.76 -18.18
N GLY A 25 -0.38 9.95 -19.16
CA GLY A 25 -1.30 11.09 -19.18
C GLY A 25 -2.23 11.12 -17.95
N ALA A 26 -2.78 12.29 -17.66
CA ALA A 26 -3.72 12.44 -16.55
C ALA A 26 -5.10 11.87 -16.87
N GLY A 27 -5.75 11.25 -15.88
CA GLY A 27 -7.12 10.75 -15.95
C GLY A 27 -7.26 9.25 -16.21
N PRO A 28 -8.48 8.70 -16.03
CA PRO A 28 -8.74 7.27 -16.19
C PRO A 28 -8.55 6.77 -17.62
N ASP A 29 -8.80 7.64 -18.60
CA ASP A 29 -8.57 7.38 -20.04
C ASP A 29 -7.22 7.95 -20.50
N GLY A 30 -6.38 8.43 -19.57
CA GLY A 30 -5.08 8.99 -19.87
C GLY A 30 -4.17 7.94 -20.51
N ASP A 31 -3.57 8.32 -21.65
CA ASP A 31 -2.72 7.43 -22.43
C ASP A 31 -1.49 7.01 -21.61
N TRP A 32 -1.47 5.76 -21.18
CA TRP A 32 -0.23 5.12 -20.75
C TRP A 32 0.59 4.78 -22.00
N PRO A 33 1.90 5.08 -22.00
CA PRO A 33 2.73 4.58 -23.07
C PRO A 33 2.73 3.05 -23.03
N GLU A 34 2.42 2.43 -24.16
CA GLU A 34 2.41 0.97 -24.32
C GLU A 34 3.76 0.48 -24.83
N GLY A 35 4.06 -0.80 -24.59
CA GLY A 35 5.27 -1.48 -25.03
C GLY A 35 5.11 -2.98 -25.06
N ASP A 36 6.10 -3.66 -25.59
CA ASP A 36 6.15 -5.11 -25.61
C ASP A 36 6.91 -5.62 -24.35
N PRO A 37 6.58 -6.83 -23.85
CA PRO A 37 7.37 -7.48 -22.82
C PRO A 37 8.78 -7.77 -23.36
N PRO A 38 9.80 -7.85 -22.49
CA PRO A 38 11.14 -8.24 -22.93
C PRO A 38 11.17 -9.64 -23.57
N ALA A 39 12.08 -9.81 -24.52
CA ALA A 39 12.26 -11.10 -25.16
C ALA A 39 12.52 -12.21 -24.13
N GLY A 40 11.85 -13.35 -24.29
CA GLY A 40 11.98 -14.49 -23.38
C GLY A 40 11.06 -14.46 -22.14
N VAL A 41 10.30 -13.40 -21.92
CA VAL A 41 9.25 -13.35 -20.90
C VAL A 41 7.96 -13.88 -21.50
N ASP A 42 7.51 -15.04 -21.04
CA ASP A 42 6.18 -15.59 -21.39
C ASP A 42 5.12 -14.96 -20.48
N LEU A 43 4.79 -13.70 -20.79
CA LEU A 43 3.87 -12.92 -19.99
C LEU A 43 2.42 -13.44 -20.10
N GLU A 44 2.03 -14.01 -21.25
CA GLU A 44 0.70 -14.60 -21.43
C GLU A 44 0.49 -15.78 -20.48
N LEU A 45 1.48 -16.68 -20.36
CA LEU A 45 1.43 -17.78 -19.41
C LEU A 45 1.27 -17.29 -17.96
N LEU A 46 2.00 -16.26 -17.55
CA LEU A 46 1.94 -15.69 -16.21
C LEU A 46 0.57 -15.04 -15.94
N LEU A 47 -0.01 -14.38 -16.95
CA LEU A 47 -1.35 -13.81 -16.87
C LEU A 47 -2.43 -14.88 -16.83
N ASP A 48 -2.30 -15.95 -17.62
CA ASP A 48 -3.22 -17.09 -17.59
C ASP A 48 -3.25 -17.76 -16.21
N GLN A 49 -2.07 -17.95 -15.60
CA GLN A 49 -1.98 -18.46 -14.23
C GLN A 49 -2.67 -17.55 -13.20
N ALA A 50 -2.54 -16.23 -13.36
CA ALA A 50 -3.19 -15.27 -12.46
C ALA A 50 -4.71 -15.24 -12.63
N CYS A 51 -5.18 -15.48 -13.84
CA CYS A 51 -6.57 -15.31 -14.26
C CYS A 51 -7.36 -16.61 -14.32
N ASP A 52 -6.77 -17.73 -13.94
CA ASP A 52 -7.48 -19.00 -13.77
C ASP A 52 -8.26 -18.99 -12.44
N ASP A 53 -9.56 -18.77 -12.48
CA ASP A 53 -10.45 -18.76 -11.30
C ASP A 53 -10.45 -20.10 -10.53
N ARG A 54 -10.02 -21.20 -11.16
CA ARG A 54 -9.86 -22.53 -10.53
C ARG A 54 -8.44 -22.75 -10.01
N GLY A 55 -7.53 -21.87 -10.40
CA GLY A 55 -6.13 -21.90 -10.02
C GLY A 55 -5.87 -21.52 -8.56
N PRO A 56 -4.60 -21.56 -8.15
CA PRO A 56 -4.21 -21.30 -6.77
C PRO A 56 -4.43 -19.85 -6.33
N LEU A 57 -4.52 -18.90 -7.26
CA LEU A 57 -4.76 -17.49 -6.94
C LEU A 57 -6.24 -17.16 -6.75
N ALA A 58 -7.13 -18.09 -7.05
CA ALA A 58 -8.57 -17.85 -7.07
C ALA A 58 -8.94 -16.67 -7.99
N ARG A 59 -9.94 -15.88 -7.60
CA ARG A 59 -10.46 -14.82 -8.48
C ARG A 59 -9.49 -13.64 -8.58
N THR A 60 -8.98 -13.38 -9.77
CA THR A 60 -8.30 -12.13 -10.13
C THR A 60 -9.25 -11.23 -10.91
N HIS A 61 -9.30 -9.96 -10.57
CA HIS A 61 -10.11 -8.95 -11.25
C HIS A 61 -9.29 -8.12 -12.25
N ALA A 62 -8.08 -7.77 -11.88
CA ALA A 62 -7.20 -6.99 -12.73
C ALA A 62 -5.73 -7.34 -12.48
N VAL A 63 -4.95 -7.38 -13.56
CA VAL A 63 -3.49 -7.37 -13.56
C VAL A 63 -3.03 -6.26 -14.49
N VAL A 64 -2.09 -5.43 -14.03
CA VAL A 64 -1.41 -4.44 -14.86
C VAL A 64 0.08 -4.58 -14.64
N VAL A 65 0.83 -4.70 -15.73
CA VAL A 65 2.30 -4.85 -15.74
C VAL A 65 2.91 -3.65 -16.43
N VAL A 66 3.72 -2.90 -15.68
CA VAL A 66 4.47 -1.75 -16.20
C VAL A 66 5.94 -2.06 -16.16
N HIS A 67 6.59 -2.05 -17.33
CA HIS A 67 8.03 -2.25 -17.46
C HIS A 67 8.66 -1.05 -18.15
N ARG A 68 9.72 -0.49 -17.57
CA ARG A 68 10.42 0.70 -18.07
C ARG A 68 9.47 1.89 -18.36
N GLY A 69 8.45 2.06 -17.48
CA GLY A 69 7.46 3.12 -17.58
C GLY A 69 6.36 2.91 -18.64
N ARG A 70 6.30 1.75 -19.31
CA ARG A 70 5.30 1.38 -20.32
C ARG A 70 4.41 0.25 -19.81
N VAL A 71 3.12 0.31 -20.10
CA VAL A 71 2.25 -0.84 -19.90
C VAL A 71 2.61 -1.89 -20.95
N VAL A 72 3.07 -3.05 -20.52
CA VAL A 72 3.45 -4.18 -21.38
C VAL A 72 2.40 -5.28 -21.37
N ALA A 73 1.53 -5.30 -20.40
CA ALA A 73 0.32 -6.10 -20.39
C ALA A 73 -0.70 -5.59 -19.37
N GLU A 74 -1.96 -5.82 -19.68
CA GLU A 74 -3.05 -5.69 -18.72
C GLU A 74 -4.14 -6.71 -19.02
N ARG A 75 -4.79 -7.21 -17.97
CA ARG A 75 -5.91 -8.14 -18.10
C ARG A 75 -6.96 -7.82 -17.06
N TYR A 76 -8.22 -7.84 -17.47
CA TYR A 76 -9.38 -7.57 -16.63
C TYR A 76 -10.40 -8.68 -16.79
N GLN A 77 -10.98 -9.14 -15.68
CA GLN A 77 -11.99 -10.20 -15.74
C GLN A 77 -12.91 -10.22 -14.52
N GLY A 78 -13.95 -11.01 -14.63
CA GLY A 78 -14.97 -11.18 -13.60
C GLY A 78 -15.96 -10.03 -13.55
N ARG A 79 -16.72 -10.01 -12.49
CA ARG A 79 -17.78 -9.01 -12.25
C ARG A 79 -17.71 -8.56 -10.79
N LEU A 80 -17.97 -7.28 -10.55
CA LEU A 80 -18.19 -6.76 -9.22
C LEU A 80 -19.62 -7.03 -8.80
N GLU A 81 -19.77 -7.73 -7.70
CA GLU A 81 -21.05 -7.91 -7.04
C GLU A 81 -21.44 -6.65 -6.28
N SER A 82 -22.70 -6.28 -6.33
CA SER A 82 -23.29 -5.17 -5.58
C SER A 82 -24.62 -5.65 -4.98
N PHE A 83 -24.99 -5.11 -3.82
CA PHE A 83 -26.27 -5.42 -3.18
C PHE A 83 -27.45 -4.72 -3.85
N ASP A 84 -27.22 -3.60 -4.54
CA ASP A 84 -28.25 -2.69 -5.06
C ASP A 84 -28.26 -2.59 -6.59
N ARG A 85 -27.30 -3.19 -7.28
CA ARG A 85 -27.18 -3.16 -8.74
C ARG A 85 -26.79 -4.52 -9.31
N PRO A 86 -27.15 -4.82 -10.58
CA PRO A 86 -26.64 -6.01 -11.24
C PRO A 86 -25.11 -6.03 -11.25
N PRO A 87 -24.50 -7.23 -11.19
CA PRO A 87 -23.05 -7.35 -11.27
C PRO A 87 -22.50 -6.73 -12.56
N GLU A 88 -21.52 -5.82 -12.44
CA GLU A 88 -20.90 -5.14 -13.56
C GLU A 88 -19.56 -5.80 -13.96
N PRO A 89 -19.26 -5.96 -15.25
CA PRO A 89 -17.97 -6.51 -15.67
C PRO A 89 -16.82 -5.58 -15.24
N VAL A 90 -15.72 -6.19 -14.80
CA VAL A 90 -14.51 -5.43 -14.48
C VAL A 90 -13.76 -5.09 -15.77
N GLY A 91 -13.38 -3.83 -15.91
CA GLY A 91 -12.63 -3.30 -17.04
C GLY A 91 -11.58 -2.25 -16.61
N PRO A 92 -10.88 -1.65 -17.58
CA PRO A 92 -9.78 -0.71 -17.30
C PRO A 92 -10.19 0.50 -16.45
N THR A 93 -11.46 0.92 -16.57
CA THR A 93 -12.01 2.09 -15.86
C THR A 93 -12.74 1.72 -14.56
N THR A 94 -12.80 0.45 -14.20
CA THR A 94 -13.48 0.00 -12.98
C THR A 94 -12.65 0.31 -11.74
N PRO A 95 -13.12 1.16 -10.81
CA PRO A 95 -12.45 1.37 -9.54
C PRO A 95 -12.56 0.12 -8.67
N LEU A 96 -11.43 -0.35 -8.16
CA LEU A 96 -11.32 -1.49 -7.25
C LEU A 96 -10.81 -1.04 -5.89
N LEU A 97 -11.17 -1.76 -4.84
CA LEU A 97 -10.81 -1.41 -3.46
C LEU A 97 -9.35 -1.78 -3.17
N SER A 98 -8.62 -0.85 -2.59
CA SER A 98 -7.22 -1.01 -2.19
C SER A 98 -7.01 -1.97 -1.02
N TRP A 99 -7.97 -2.04 -0.10
CA TRP A 99 -7.72 -2.55 1.24
C TRP A 99 -6.42 -1.93 1.80
N SER A 100 -5.60 -2.69 2.51
CA SER A 100 -4.41 -2.18 3.20
C SER A 100 -3.31 -1.58 2.30
N MET A 101 -3.43 -1.64 0.97
CA MET A 101 -2.55 -0.83 0.11
C MET A 101 -2.68 0.67 0.40
N ALA A 102 -3.81 1.13 0.95
CA ALA A 102 -4.02 2.51 1.38
C ALA A 102 -2.99 2.98 2.41
N LYS A 103 -2.48 2.08 3.27
CA LYS A 103 -1.44 2.40 4.26
C LYS A 103 -0.16 2.94 3.60
N SER A 104 0.21 2.37 2.45
CA SER A 104 1.38 2.87 1.71
C SER A 104 1.11 4.23 1.04
N MET A 105 -0.15 4.53 0.71
CA MET A 105 -0.52 5.86 0.22
C MET A 105 -0.49 6.89 1.37
N LEU A 106 -0.88 6.49 2.57
CA LEU A 106 -0.71 7.31 3.78
C LEU A 106 0.77 7.59 4.05
N HIS A 107 1.67 6.61 3.87
CA HIS A 107 3.11 6.84 3.95
C HIS A 107 3.55 7.97 3.00
N ALA A 108 3.05 8.00 1.75
CA ALA A 108 3.35 9.09 0.82
C ALA A 108 2.86 10.45 1.35
N ILE A 109 1.64 10.52 1.88
CA ILE A 109 1.06 11.75 2.45
C ILE A 109 1.88 12.25 3.64
N VAL A 110 2.29 11.35 4.53
CA VAL A 110 3.18 11.70 5.65
C VAL A 110 4.50 12.24 5.13
N GLY A 111 5.06 11.63 4.08
CA GLY A 111 6.30 12.09 3.44
C GLY A 111 6.23 13.52 2.90
N LEU A 112 5.10 13.87 2.29
CA LEU A 112 4.84 15.25 1.85
C LEU A 112 4.83 16.22 3.04
N LEU A 113 4.14 15.86 4.13
CA LEU A 113 4.04 16.71 5.32
C LEU A 113 5.36 16.82 6.09
N VAL A 114 6.17 15.76 6.10
CA VAL A 114 7.54 15.82 6.67
C VAL A 114 8.44 16.72 5.82
N ALA A 115 8.36 16.60 4.49
CA ALA A 115 9.12 17.46 3.58
C ALA A 115 8.71 18.94 3.69
N ASP A 116 7.43 19.21 3.95
CA ASP A 116 6.91 20.56 4.22
C ASP A 116 7.28 21.09 5.64
N GLY A 117 7.95 20.27 6.48
CA GLY A 117 8.26 20.62 7.87
C GLY A 117 7.05 20.69 8.81
N ARG A 118 5.92 20.11 8.41
CA ARG A 118 4.67 20.11 9.18
C ARG A 118 4.55 18.91 10.12
N LEU A 119 5.30 17.85 9.88
CA LEU A 119 5.43 16.67 10.72
C LEU A 119 6.90 16.39 11.03
N ASP A 120 7.16 15.87 12.22
CA ASP A 120 8.47 15.42 12.68
C ASP A 120 8.38 13.93 13.06
N LEU A 121 9.24 13.11 12.49
CA LEU A 121 9.24 11.66 12.73
C LEU A 121 9.59 11.29 14.17
N HIS A 122 10.47 12.07 14.81
CA HIS A 122 11.14 11.68 16.05
C HIS A 122 10.55 12.37 17.28
N ARG A 123 9.57 13.23 17.09
CA ARG A 123 8.84 13.84 18.21
C ARG A 123 7.61 13.04 18.58
N PRO A 124 7.23 13.02 19.86
CA PRO A 124 5.94 12.50 20.28
C PRO A 124 4.81 13.15 19.49
N VAL A 125 3.85 12.33 19.07
CA VAL A 125 2.70 12.81 18.30
C VAL A 125 1.63 13.40 19.22
N ALA A 126 0.96 14.47 18.78
CA ALA A 126 -0.14 15.05 19.50
C ALA A 126 -1.44 14.28 19.18
N VAL A 127 -1.80 13.33 20.03
CA VAL A 127 -3.05 12.56 19.98
C VAL A 127 -3.88 12.95 21.20
N PRO A 128 -5.11 13.48 21.03
CA PRO A 128 -5.92 13.99 22.16
C PRO A 128 -6.16 12.95 23.25
N GLU A 129 -6.35 11.71 22.89
CA GLU A 129 -6.60 10.57 23.79
C GLU A 129 -5.41 10.29 24.72
N TRP A 130 -4.22 10.76 24.38
CA TRP A 130 -2.97 10.54 25.13
C TRP A 130 -2.49 11.79 25.87
N ALA A 131 -3.27 12.86 25.88
CA ALA A 131 -2.89 14.16 26.47
C ALA A 131 -2.90 14.21 28.00
N THR A 132 -3.35 13.13 28.69
CA THR A 132 -3.36 13.05 30.14
C THR A 132 -1.92 12.94 30.67
N ASP A 133 -1.59 13.77 31.66
CA ASP A 133 -0.28 13.74 32.32
C ASP A 133 0.05 12.33 32.83
N GLY A 134 1.22 11.83 32.46
CA GLY A 134 1.71 10.50 32.84
C GLY A 134 1.19 9.34 31.96
N ASP A 135 0.37 9.61 30.94
CA ASP A 135 0.01 8.58 29.97
C ASP A 135 1.23 8.17 29.13
N PRO A 136 1.71 6.91 29.24
CA PRO A 136 2.89 6.47 28.50
C PRO A 136 2.72 6.52 26.98
N ARG A 137 1.49 6.47 26.46
CA ARG A 137 1.18 6.62 25.02
C ARG A 137 1.57 8.01 24.49
N GLY A 138 1.60 9.03 25.36
CA GLY A 138 2.04 10.39 25.00
C GLY A 138 3.51 10.47 24.57
N SER A 139 4.31 9.39 24.74
CA SER A 139 5.69 9.30 24.26
C SER A 139 5.81 8.70 22.85
N ILE A 140 4.73 8.18 22.27
CA ILE A 140 4.75 7.53 20.95
C ILE A 140 5.11 8.55 19.87
N THR A 141 6.09 8.19 19.03
CA THR A 141 6.53 9.02 17.90
C THR A 141 5.89 8.60 16.59
N LEU A 142 5.90 9.50 15.61
CA LEU A 142 5.41 9.19 14.26
C LEU A 142 6.23 8.07 13.61
N ASP A 143 7.55 8.01 13.87
CA ASP A 143 8.42 6.94 13.39
C ASP A 143 8.01 5.56 13.93
N GLN A 144 7.61 5.49 15.20
CA GLN A 144 7.12 4.24 15.79
C GLN A 144 5.77 3.80 15.21
N LEU A 145 4.86 4.76 14.96
CA LEU A 145 3.58 4.48 14.29
C LEU A 145 3.81 3.96 12.86
N LEU A 146 4.63 4.63 12.05
CA LEU A 146 4.91 4.19 10.68
C LEU A 146 5.58 2.81 10.63
N ALA A 147 6.38 2.48 11.63
CA ALA A 147 7.02 1.18 11.75
C ALA A 147 6.12 0.09 12.35
N MET A 148 4.85 0.40 12.69
CA MET A 148 3.94 -0.53 13.40
C MET A 148 4.53 -1.03 14.72
N ARG A 149 5.16 -0.11 15.48
CA ARG A 149 5.85 -0.38 16.74
C ARG A 149 5.42 0.58 17.85
N ASP A 150 4.17 1.03 17.81
CA ASP A 150 3.57 1.92 18.82
C ASP A 150 3.32 1.24 20.17
N GLY A 151 3.20 -0.09 20.18
CA GLY A 151 2.95 -0.88 21.38
C GLY A 151 1.47 -0.99 21.78
N LEU A 152 0.54 -0.44 21.00
CA LEU A 152 -0.89 -0.51 21.30
C LEU A 152 -1.43 -1.94 21.18
N ALA A 153 -2.39 -2.27 22.03
CA ALA A 153 -3.10 -3.54 22.05
C ALA A 153 -4.22 -3.50 21.00
N PHE A 154 -3.87 -3.64 19.73
CA PHE A 154 -4.83 -3.70 18.62
C PHE A 154 -4.83 -5.10 18.01
N VAL A 155 -6.01 -5.71 17.86
CA VAL A 155 -6.20 -7.04 17.28
C VAL A 155 -6.58 -6.93 15.82
N GLU A 156 -5.61 -7.27 14.94
CA GLU A 156 -5.80 -7.32 13.48
C GLU A 156 -6.19 -8.73 13.05
N ASP A 157 -7.43 -9.13 13.34
CA ASP A 157 -7.94 -10.45 12.99
C ASP A 157 -9.23 -10.30 12.18
N TYR A 158 -9.29 -10.92 11.02
CA TYR A 158 -10.45 -10.87 10.13
C TYR A 158 -11.46 -12.00 10.36
N GLY A 159 -11.37 -12.68 11.51
CA GLY A 159 -12.33 -13.72 11.91
C GLY A 159 -12.23 -15.03 11.10
N LEU A 160 -11.10 -15.26 10.45
CA LEU A 160 -10.86 -16.45 9.61
C LEU A 160 -10.29 -17.63 10.41
N ASP A 161 -9.93 -17.41 11.68
CA ASP A 161 -9.38 -18.45 12.56
C ASP A 161 -10.41 -18.87 13.61
N GLU A 162 -10.96 -20.07 13.47
CA GLU A 162 -11.94 -20.66 14.42
C GLU A 162 -11.38 -20.78 15.85
N HIS A 163 -10.04 -20.76 16.02
CA HIS A 163 -9.39 -20.81 17.34
C HIS A 163 -9.44 -19.47 18.08
N LEU A 164 -9.81 -18.37 17.40
CA LEU A 164 -9.94 -17.04 17.97
C LEU A 164 -11.40 -16.61 18.19
N ALA A 165 -12.35 -17.52 18.07
CA ALA A 165 -13.80 -17.29 18.15
C ALA A 165 -14.28 -16.59 19.46
N ASN A 166 -13.40 -16.37 20.43
CA ASN A 166 -13.67 -15.67 21.69
C ASN A 166 -12.96 -14.31 21.82
N ARG A 167 -12.26 -13.83 20.79
CA ARG A 167 -11.63 -12.51 20.79
C ARG A 167 -12.39 -11.56 19.88
N THR A 168 -12.77 -10.41 20.40
CA THR A 168 -13.30 -9.31 19.60
C THR A 168 -12.18 -8.79 18.70
N SER A 169 -12.41 -8.78 17.40
CA SER A 169 -11.47 -8.24 16.43
C SER A 169 -11.56 -6.72 16.42
N ASP A 170 -10.48 -6.00 16.80
CA ASP A 170 -10.48 -4.55 16.79
C ASP A 170 -10.64 -3.99 15.37
N VAL A 171 -10.04 -4.63 14.36
CA VAL A 171 -10.17 -4.16 12.98
C VAL A 171 -11.61 -4.29 12.47
N ILE A 172 -12.33 -5.33 12.83
CA ILE A 172 -13.75 -5.50 12.45
C ILE A 172 -14.61 -4.47 13.18
N GLU A 173 -14.42 -4.30 14.49
CA GLU A 173 -15.16 -3.30 15.26
C GLU A 173 -14.86 -1.88 14.80
N MET A 174 -13.62 -1.58 14.44
CA MET A 174 -13.21 -0.28 13.93
C MET A 174 -13.83 0.03 12.56
N LEU A 175 -13.82 -0.92 11.62
CA LEU A 175 -14.25 -0.66 10.24
C LEU A 175 -15.76 -0.81 10.03
N PHE A 176 -16.43 -1.69 10.81
CA PHE A 176 -17.81 -2.10 10.56
C PHE A 176 -18.72 -2.03 11.80
N GLY A 177 -18.12 -1.94 12.99
CA GLY A 177 -18.83 -1.90 14.27
C GLY A 177 -18.86 -0.52 14.92
N ALA A 178 -18.60 -0.47 16.22
CA ALA A 178 -18.70 0.73 17.03
C ALA A 178 -17.68 1.83 16.70
N GLY A 179 -16.55 1.48 16.11
CA GLY A 179 -15.48 2.42 15.76
C GLY A 179 -15.64 3.11 14.41
N ARG A 180 -16.60 2.69 13.57
CA ARG A 180 -16.68 3.08 12.14
C ARG A 180 -16.87 4.57 11.89
N ASP A 181 -17.46 5.28 12.84
CA ASP A 181 -17.80 6.71 12.71
C ASP A 181 -16.60 7.62 13.08
N ASP A 182 -15.63 7.10 13.88
CA ASP A 182 -14.36 7.76 14.21
C ASP A 182 -13.27 6.69 14.43
N VAL A 183 -12.69 6.24 13.34
CA VAL A 183 -11.68 5.16 13.34
C VAL A 183 -10.40 5.55 14.09
N ALA A 184 -10.02 6.84 14.04
CA ALA A 184 -8.81 7.32 14.71
C ALA A 184 -8.98 7.34 16.22
N HIS A 185 -10.12 7.81 16.71
CA HIS A 185 -10.47 7.80 18.14
C HIS A 185 -10.54 6.36 18.67
N PHE A 186 -11.28 5.49 17.97
CA PHE A 186 -11.40 4.07 18.35
C PHE A 186 -10.03 3.41 18.53
N ALA A 187 -9.12 3.63 17.57
CA ALA A 187 -7.79 3.04 17.63
C ALA A 187 -6.91 3.67 18.72
N ALA A 188 -6.99 5.00 18.89
CA ALA A 188 -6.21 5.74 19.90
C ALA A 188 -6.63 5.39 21.34
N ASP A 189 -7.86 4.92 21.54
CA ASP A 189 -8.35 4.49 22.86
C ASP A 189 -7.78 3.13 23.31
N ARG A 190 -7.05 2.42 22.47
CA ARG A 190 -6.45 1.13 22.87
C ARG A 190 -5.36 1.31 23.92
N PRO A 191 -5.28 0.43 24.93
CA PRO A 191 -4.21 0.46 25.91
C PRO A 191 -2.88 -0.01 25.30
N LEU A 192 -1.76 0.21 26.00
CA LEU A 192 -0.48 -0.41 25.64
C LEU A 192 -0.46 -1.90 25.99
N ALA A 193 0.06 -2.72 25.09
CA ALA A 193 0.42 -4.12 25.29
C ALA A 193 1.95 -4.30 25.46
N ALA A 194 2.73 -3.30 25.03
CA ALA A 194 4.18 -3.27 25.14
C ALA A 194 4.68 -1.82 25.17
N PRO A 195 5.88 -1.54 25.68
CA PRO A 195 6.49 -0.23 25.54
C PRO A 195 6.64 0.19 24.05
N PRO A 196 6.41 1.48 23.73
CA PRO A 196 6.60 1.98 22.37
C PRO A 196 8.00 1.70 21.83
N GLY A 197 8.08 1.20 20.60
CA GLY A 197 9.33 0.85 19.94
C GLY A 197 9.80 -0.61 20.12
N GLU A 198 9.27 -1.36 21.07
CA GLU A 198 9.79 -2.70 21.39
C GLU A 198 9.21 -3.80 20.50
N ARG A 199 7.91 -3.75 20.23
CA ARG A 199 7.19 -4.83 19.55
C ARG A 199 6.59 -4.36 18.22
N PHE A 200 6.78 -5.15 17.17
CA PHE A 200 6.01 -5.04 15.94
C PHE A 200 4.61 -5.63 16.14
N ASN A 201 3.60 -4.88 15.73
CA ASN A 201 2.21 -5.32 15.68
C ASN A 201 1.54 -4.70 14.46
N TYR A 202 1.35 -5.48 13.38
CA TYR A 202 0.63 -4.97 12.22
C TYR A 202 -0.76 -4.53 12.63
N SER A 203 -1.13 -3.28 12.34
CA SER A 203 -2.34 -2.67 12.87
C SER A 203 -2.96 -1.66 11.90
N SER A 204 -4.21 -1.92 11.52
CA SER A 204 -5.04 -0.92 10.82
C SER A 204 -5.29 0.30 11.69
N GLY A 205 -5.49 0.09 13.01
CA GLY A 205 -5.69 1.18 13.95
C GLY A 205 -4.52 2.16 14.00
N THR A 206 -3.28 1.65 13.99
CA THR A 206 -2.07 2.49 13.92
C THR A 206 -2.10 3.44 12.71
N SER A 207 -2.50 2.93 11.55
CA SER A 207 -2.60 3.76 10.34
C SER A 207 -3.70 4.81 10.45
N ASP A 208 -4.83 4.47 11.07
CA ASP A 208 -5.93 5.41 11.21
C ASP A 208 -5.64 6.47 12.29
N ILE A 209 -4.83 6.17 13.32
CA ILE A 209 -4.27 7.19 14.23
C ILE A 209 -3.41 8.18 13.44
N VAL A 210 -2.49 7.70 12.57
CA VAL A 210 -1.67 8.58 11.72
C VAL A 210 -2.56 9.41 10.80
N SER A 211 -3.61 8.82 10.23
CA SER A 211 -4.58 9.54 9.41
C SER A 211 -5.33 10.63 10.20
N GLY A 212 -5.71 10.36 11.45
CA GLY A 212 -6.31 11.35 12.34
C GLY A 212 -5.36 12.51 12.66
N ILE A 213 -4.05 12.23 12.81
CA ILE A 213 -3.04 13.29 12.96
C ILE A 213 -3.00 14.17 11.70
N VAL A 214 -3.01 13.56 10.52
CA VAL A 214 -3.04 14.30 9.23
C VAL A 214 -4.34 15.11 9.12
N ALA A 215 -5.50 14.51 9.43
CA ALA A 215 -6.80 15.20 9.40
C ALA A 215 -6.80 16.48 10.22
N ARG A 216 -6.24 16.45 11.43
CA ARG A 216 -6.10 17.63 12.29
C ARG A 216 -5.21 18.73 11.70
N LEU A 217 -4.20 18.34 10.91
CA LEU A 217 -3.28 19.30 10.26
C LEU A 217 -3.89 19.95 9.02
N VAL A 218 -4.63 19.19 8.20
CA VAL A 218 -5.08 19.66 6.87
C VAL A 218 -6.56 20.04 6.86
N GLY A 219 -7.29 19.71 7.92
CA GLY A 219 -8.73 19.84 8.07
C GLY A 219 -9.45 18.53 7.72
N PRO A 220 -10.41 18.09 8.56
CA PRO A 220 -11.18 16.86 8.35
C PRO A 220 -12.19 16.98 7.18
N GLY A 221 -12.65 15.86 6.66
CA GLY A 221 -13.68 15.78 5.64
C GLY A 221 -13.22 16.26 4.26
N ASP A 222 -13.94 17.19 3.65
CA ASP A 222 -13.62 17.69 2.31
C ASP A 222 -12.26 18.39 2.19
N PRO A 223 -11.76 19.16 3.17
CA PRO A 223 -10.39 19.64 3.17
C PRO A 223 -9.37 18.49 3.05
N TYR A 224 -9.57 17.39 3.77
CA TYR A 224 -8.67 16.24 3.69
C TYR A 224 -8.73 15.58 2.30
N ARG A 225 -9.94 15.35 1.77
CA ARG A 225 -10.09 14.79 0.40
C ARG A 225 -9.39 15.66 -0.65
N ARG A 226 -9.56 16.99 -0.56
CA ARG A 226 -8.85 17.93 -1.46
C ARG A 226 -7.35 17.85 -1.30
N PHE A 227 -6.84 17.79 -0.07
CA PHE A 227 -5.41 17.66 0.18
C PHE A 227 -4.82 16.38 -0.46
N LEU A 228 -5.52 15.25 -0.34
CA LEU A 228 -5.10 13.99 -0.98
C LEU A 228 -5.10 14.11 -2.52
N ALA A 229 -6.15 14.71 -3.07
CA ALA A 229 -6.27 14.93 -4.50
C ALA A 229 -5.17 15.88 -5.02
N ASP A 230 -4.97 17.02 -4.37
CA ASP A 230 -4.07 18.08 -4.84
C ASP A 230 -2.58 17.71 -4.65
N ARG A 231 -2.25 16.94 -3.58
CA ARG A 231 -0.86 16.71 -3.19
C ARG A 231 -0.31 15.35 -3.63
N LEU A 232 -1.17 14.34 -3.86
CA LEU A 232 -0.73 13.01 -4.23
C LEU A 232 -1.37 12.53 -5.54
N PHE A 233 -2.70 12.36 -5.57
CA PHE A 233 -3.35 11.67 -6.68
C PHE A 233 -3.39 12.50 -7.96
N GLY A 234 -3.68 13.79 -7.88
CA GLY A 234 -3.70 14.69 -9.03
C GLY A 234 -2.33 14.83 -9.70
N PRO A 235 -1.25 15.14 -8.96
CA PRO A 235 0.09 15.26 -9.52
C PRO A 235 0.56 14.03 -10.31
N ILE A 236 0.14 12.81 -9.94
CA ILE A 236 0.48 11.59 -10.67
C ILE A 236 -0.59 11.17 -11.68
N GLY A 237 -1.64 11.98 -11.88
CA GLY A 237 -2.73 11.70 -12.81
C GLY A 237 -3.66 10.55 -12.38
N ALA A 238 -3.66 10.16 -11.11
CA ALA A 238 -4.53 9.10 -10.56
C ALA A 238 -5.96 9.62 -10.31
N ALA A 239 -6.63 10.04 -11.36
CA ALA A 239 -7.91 10.76 -11.31
C ALA A 239 -9.10 9.91 -10.84
N SER A 240 -9.00 8.59 -10.88
CA SER A 240 -10.04 7.69 -10.37
C SER A 240 -9.95 7.43 -8.87
N ALA A 241 -8.87 7.87 -8.21
CA ALA A 241 -8.66 7.62 -6.78
C ALA A 241 -9.74 8.31 -5.91
N ARG A 242 -10.39 7.52 -5.08
CA ARG A 242 -11.48 7.97 -4.18
C ARG A 242 -11.19 7.46 -2.77
N PRO A 243 -10.42 8.20 -1.96
CA PRO A 243 -10.27 7.91 -0.54
C PRO A 243 -11.61 8.13 0.18
N ALA A 244 -12.00 7.17 1.02
CA ALA A 244 -13.19 7.32 1.84
C ALA A 244 -12.83 7.85 3.23
N VAL A 245 -13.62 8.79 3.73
CA VAL A 245 -13.50 9.32 5.09
C VAL A 245 -14.67 8.82 5.93
N ASP A 246 -14.43 8.69 7.24
CA ASP A 246 -15.44 8.39 8.23
C ASP A 246 -16.32 9.63 8.56
N GLU A 247 -17.23 9.51 9.53
CA GLU A 247 -18.11 10.62 9.92
C GLU A 247 -17.37 11.74 10.66
N ALA A 248 -16.27 11.42 11.36
CA ALA A 248 -15.38 12.41 11.96
C ALA A 248 -14.55 13.17 10.91
N GLY A 249 -14.58 12.73 9.64
CA GLY A 249 -13.85 13.34 8.54
C GLY A 249 -12.40 12.87 8.41
N THR A 250 -12.06 11.77 9.06
CA THR A 250 -10.74 11.13 8.93
C THR A 250 -10.75 10.16 7.75
N TRP A 251 -9.76 10.24 6.87
CA TRP A 251 -9.59 9.21 5.84
C TRP A 251 -9.29 7.86 6.50
N VAL A 252 -10.09 6.84 6.19
CA VAL A 252 -9.87 5.46 6.64
C VAL A 252 -8.65 4.91 5.88
N ALA A 253 -7.48 5.42 6.24
CA ALA A 253 -6.22 5.19 5.53
C ALA A 253 -5.66 3.79 5.71
N SER A 254 -6.24 3.03 6.63
CA SER A 254 -5.94 1.60 6.78
C SER A 254 -6.44 0.77 5.60
N SER A 255 -7.52 1.21 4.88
CA SER A 255 -8.28 0.31 4.01
C SER A 255 -8.91 0.95 2.77
N TYR A 256 -9.35 2.22 2.79
CA TYR A 256 -10.33 2.68 1.81
C TYR A 256 -9.79 3.71 0.82
N VAL A 257 -9.25 3.20 -0.30
CA VAL A 257 -9.10 3.91 -1.56
C VAL A 257 -9.69 3.04 -2.67
N HIS A 258 -10.68 3.57 -3.41
CA HIS A 258 -11.09 2.97 -4.66
C HIS A 258 -10.35 3.66 -5.80
N ALA A 259 -9.72 2.88 -6.68
CA ALA A 259 -9.06 3.39 -7.87
C ALA A 259 -8.98 2.32 -8.96
N THR A 260 -8.76 2.73 -10.21
CA THR A 260 -8.48 1.78 -11.28
C THR A 260 -7.12 1.11 -11.08
N ALA A 261 -6.93 -0.07 -11.66
CA ALA A 261 -5.64 -0.77 -11.59
C ALA A 261 -4.51 0.06 -12.21
N ARG A 262 -4.81 0.83 -13.27
CA ARG A 262 -3.85 1.77 -13.89
C ARG A 262 -3.45 2.89 -12.93
N ASP A 263 -4.37 3.41 -12.10
CA ASP A 263 -4.05 4.46 -11.13
C ASP A 263 -3.25 3.92 -9.95
N PHE A 264 -3.49 2.68 -9.53
CA PHE A 264 -2.61 2.00 -8.59
C PHE A 264 -1.20 1.77 -9.18
N ALA A 265 -1.09 1.49 -10.49
CA ALA A 265 0.21 1.39 -11.15
C ALA A 265 0.94 2.74 -11.21
N ARG A 266 0.25 3.89 -11.37
CA ARG A 266 0.84 5.24 -11.27
C ARG A 266 1.48 5.46 -9.89
N PHE A 267 0.79 5.04 -8.84
CA PHE A 267 1.36 5.12 -7.48
C PHE A 267 2.63 4.25 -7.35
N GLY A 268 2.61 3.03 -7.87
CA GLY A 268 3.80 2.16 -7.92
C GLY A 268 4.95 2.79 -8.72
N LEU A 269 4.65 3.41 -9.87
CA LEU A 269 5.64 4.07 -10.71
C LEU A 269 6.26 5.28 -10.01
N LEU A 270 5.50 6.08 -9.25
CA LEU A 270 6.04 7.16 -8.42
C LEU A 270 7.15 6.65 -7.49
N TYR A 271 6.91 5.53 -6.81
CA TYR A 271 7.89 4.93 -5.90
C TYR A 271 9.08 4.32 -6.65
N LEU A 272 8.83 3.66 -7.79
CA LEU A 272 9.89 3.12 -8.65
C LEU A 272 10.81 4.24 -9.17
N ARG A 273 10.30 5.42 -9.42
CA ARG A 273 11.05 6.61 -9.91
C ARG A 273 11.59 7.49 -8.77
N GLY A 274 11.71 6.96 -7.54
CA GLY A 274 12.31 7.68 -6.42
C GLY A 274 11.54 8.94 -6.00
N GLY A 275 10.22 8.91 -6.13
CA GLY A 275 9.35 10.04 -5.80
C GLY A 275 9.30 11.14 -6.86
N ARG A 276 9.84 10.90 -8.05
CA ARG A 276 9.79 11.84 -9.18
C ARG A 276 8.60 11.53 -10.08
N TRP A 277 8.00 12.57 -10.62
CA TRP A 277 6.94 12.48 -11.63
C TRP A 277 7.03 13.66 -12.58
N ASP A 278 7.09 13.38 -13.87
CA ASP A 278 7.12 14.38 -14.95
C ASP A 278 8.06 15.56 -14.69
N GLY A 279 9.31 15.23 -14.36
CA GLY A 279 10.36 16.22 -14.08
C GLY A 279 10.33 16.83 -12.66
N HIS A 280 9.26 16.63 -11.88
CA HIS A 280 9.10 17.17 -10.53
C HIS A 280 9.45 16.14 -9.44
N GLN A 281 10.13 16.58 -8.38
CA GLN A 281 10.32 15.77 -7.19
C GLN A 281 9.11 15.96 -6.26
N LEU A 282 8.18 15.00 -6.28
CA LEU A 282 6.99 15.04 -5.41
C LEU A 282 7.30 14.57 -3.99
N LEU A 283 8.06 13.47 -3.86
CA LEU A 283 8.49 12.92 -2.58
C LEU A 283 10.03 12.90 -2.53
N PRO A 284 10.66 13.26 -1.42
CA PRO A 284 12.13 13.13 -1.30
C PRO A 284 12.58 11.68 -1.56
N SER A 285 13.67 11.47 -2.28
CA SER A 285 14.20 10.12 -2.54
C SER A 285 14.56 9.38 -1.25
N ALA A 286 15.10 10.10 -0.25
CA ALA A 286 15.36 9.54 1.08
C ALA A 286 14.08 9.04 1.76
N TRP A 287 12.92 9.66 1.49
CA TRP A 287 11.64 9.18 1.98
C TRP A 287 11.23 7.86 1.32
N ILE A 288 11.43 7.73 0.01
CA ILE A 288 11.19 6.47 -0.71
C ILE A 288 12.06 5.33 -0.13
N ASP A 289 13.28 5.61 0.27
CA ASP A 289 14.18 4.61 0.87
C ASP A 289 13.65 4.08 2.21
N THR A 290 12.84 4.85 2.94
CA THR A 290 12.19 4.36 4.18
C THR A 290 11.13 3.28 3.90
N ALA A 291 10.53 3.26 2.71
CA ALA A 291 9.60 2.21 2.25
C ALA A 291 10.32 0.90 1.87
N ARG A 292 11.61 0.97 1.53
CA ARG A 292 12.40 -0.12 0.96
C ARG A 292 13.31 -0.81 1.94
N ARG A 293 13.52 -0.21 3.12
CA ARG A 293 14.39 -0.73 4.16
C ARG A 293 13.56 -1.42 5.23
N ALA A 294 13.78 -2.71 5.43
CA ALA A 294 13.10 -3.47 6.46
C ALA A 294 13.38 -2.89 7.87
N ARG A 295 12.38 -2.91 8.72
CA ARG A 295 12.46 -2.46 10.11
C ARG A 295 12.02 -3.53 11.10
N SER A 296 11.18 -4.44 10.65
CA SER A 296 10.63 -5.52 11.49
C SER A 296 10.40 -6.78 10.66
N VAL A 297 10.33 -7.89 11.36
CA VAL A 297 9.84 -9.18 10.82
C VAL A 297 8.46 -9.39 11.40
N ASP A 298 7.47 -9.68 10.56
CA ASP A 298 6.16 -10.10 11.03
C ASP A 298 6.26 -11.50 11.65
N PRO A 299 5.95 -11.67 12.94
CA PRO A 299 6.06 -12.96 13.60
C PRO A 299 5.05 -14.00 13.10
N SER A 300 4.00 -13.58 12.39
CA SER A 300 2.95 -14.49 11.92
C SER A 300 3.36 -15.29 10.69
N ASP A 301 4.13 -14.68 9.76
CA ASP A 301 4.47 -15.33 8.49
C ASP A 301 5.90 -15.04 8.00
N GLY A 302 6.69 -14.32 8.78
CA GLY A 302 8.11 -14.03 8.50
C GLY A 302 8.34 -12.96 7.44
N GLN A 303 7.31 -12.28 6.95
CA GLN A 303 7.48 -11.18 6.00
C GLN A 303 8.19 -9.99 6.64
N LEU A 304 8.97 -9.26 5.84
CA LEU A 304 9.67 -8.06 6.30
C LEU A 304 8.80 -6.85 6.09
N HIS A 305 8.62 -6.06 7.14
CA HIS A 305 7.87 -4.80 7.13
C HIS A 305 8.80 -3.60 7.30
N SER A 306 8.54 -2.52 6.58
CA SER A 306 9.21 -1.23 6.69
C SER A 306 8.23 -0.16 7.25
N ASN A 307 8.22 1.04 6.71
CA ASN A 307 7.25 2.07 7.07
C ASN A 307 6.00 1.94 6.18
N HIS A 308 5.01 1.14 6.63
CA HIS A 308 3.76 0.87 5.88
C HIS A 308 3.96 0.21 4.49
N TRP A 309 5.09 -0.50 4.31
CA TRP A 309 5.39 -1.27 3.11
C TRP A 309 5.98 -2.64 3.50
N TRP A 310 5.89 -3.58 2.57
CA TRP A 310 6.47 -4.92 2.70
C TRP A 310 7.71 -5.02 1.84
N VAL A 311 8.79 -5.61 2.36
CA VAL A 311 10.08 -5.76 1.68
C VAL A 311 10.31 -7.23 1.38
N THR A 312 10.71 -7.53 0.13
CA THR A 312 11.08 -8.89 -0.27
C THR A 312 12.59 -9.03 -0.26
N PRO A 313 13.16 -9.98 0.50
CA PRO A 313 14.61 -10.15 0.58
C PRO A 313 15.17 -10.95 -0.61
N ASP A 314 14.87 -10.55 -1.85
CA ASP A 314 15.23 -11.23 -3.10
C ASP A 314 16.55 -10.76 -3.72
N GLY A 315 17.18 -9.74 -3.14
CA GLY A 315 18.37 -9.10 -3.70
C GLY A 315 18.11 -8.17 -4.87
N LEU A 316 16.86 -8.08 -5.36
CA LEU A 316 16.43 -7.21 -6.46
C LEU A 316 15.90 -5.88 -5.96
N GLY A 317 15.74 -5.74 -4.64
CA GLY A 317 15.19 -4.56 -3.97
C GLY A 317 13.68 -4.46 -4.09
N THR A 318 12.99 -5.58 -4.26
CA THR A 318 11.53 -5.63 -4.38
C THR A 318 10.84 -5.22 -3.08
N PHE A 319 9.84 -4.38 -3.20
CA PHE A 319 8.95 -3.98 -2.11
C PHE A 319 7.51 -3.83 -2.63
N SER A 320 6.53 -3.90 -1.73
CA SER A 320 5.13 -3.90 -2.16
C SER A 320 4.20 -3.29 -1.13
N CYS A 321 3.13 -2.65 -1.58
CA CYS A 321 1.91 -2.54 -0.78
C CYS A 321 1.06 -3.78 -0.97
N GLN A 322 0.44 -4.24 0.12
CA GLN A 322 -0.41 -5.42 0.12
C GLN A 322 -1.73 -5.11 0.82
N GLY A 323 -2.80 -5.72 0.37
CA GLY A 323 -4.14 -5.57 0.94
C GLY A 323 -4.87 -6.89 1.07
N TYR A 324 -5.90 -6.91 1.90
CA TYR A 324 -6.76 -8.05 2.12
C TYR A 324 -7.26 -8.63 0.79
N GLU A 325 -7.52 -9.94 0.74
CA GLU A 325 -7.88 -10.67 -0.48
C GLU A 325 -6.80 -10.63 -1.59
N GLY A 326 -5.55 -10.28 -1.24
CA GLY A 326 -4.41 -10.34 -2.15
C GLY A 326 -4.28 -9.15 -3.11
N GLN A 327 -4.83 -7.98 -2.77
CA GLN A 327 -4.51 -6.75 -3.49
C GLN A 327 -3.01 -6.47 -3.38
N SER A 328 -2.36 -6.08 -4.46
CA SER A 328 -0.94 -5.73 -4.38
C SER A 328 -0.48 -4.78 -5.48
N ILE A 329 0.44 -3.89 -5.10
CA ILE A 329 1.31 -3.17 -6.02
C ILE A 329 2.74 -3.60 -5.66
N THR A 330 3.38 -4.36 -6.53
CA THR A 330 4.77 -4.81 -6.37
C THR A 330 5.68 -3.94 -7.20
N VAL A 331 6.74 -3.44 -6.60
CA VAL A 331 7.73 -2.56 -7.23
C VAL A 331 9.08 -3.25 -7.17
N CYS A 332 9.71 -3.52 -8.32
CA CYS A 332 11.03 -4.14 -8.40
C CYS A 332 12.01 -3.21 -9.13
N PRO A 333 12.92 -2.53 -8.40
CA PRO A 333 13.90 -1.63 -9.02
C PRO A 333 14.84 -2.31 -10.01
N ALA A 334 15.39 -3.48 -9.69
CA ALA A 334 16.33 -4.16 -10.55
C ALA A 334 15.73 -4.61 -11.89
N ALA A 335 14.41 -4.87 -11.92
CA ALA A 335 13.67 -5.22 -13.13
C ALA A 335 12.99 -4.02 -13.81
N ASP A 336 13.11 -2.80 -13.28
CA ASP A 336 12.33 -1.61 -13.69
C ASP A 336 10.84 -1.93 -13.87
N LEU A 337 10.25 -2.59 -12.87
CA LEU A 337 8.93 -3.22 -12.93
C LEU A 337 7.98 -2.69 -11.87
N VAL A 338 6.74 -2.42 -12.29
CA VAL A 338 5.56 -2.32 -11.40
C VAL A 338 4.55 -3.38 -11.81
N LEU A 339 4.12 -4.19 -10.86
CA LEU A 339 3.08 -5.20 -11.04
C LEU A 339 1.92 -4.90 -10.10
N VAL A 340 0.76 -4.65 -10.67
CA VAL A 340 -0.50 -4.51 -9.91
C VAL A 340 -1.32 -5.78 -10.09
N ARG A 341 -1.81 -6.34 -8.98
CA ARG A 341 -2.81 -7.39 -9.01
C ARG A 341 -3.94 -7.07 -8.03
N LEU A 342 -5.17 -7.13 -8.51
CA LEU A 342 -6.38 -6.92 -7.72
C LEU A 342 -7.32 -8.13 -7.88
N GLY A 343 -7.95 -8.57 -6.80
CA GLY A 343 -8.84 -9.73 -6.86
C GLY A 343 -9.31 -10.20 -5.49
N LYS A 344 -9.71 -11.47 -5.41
CA LYS A 344 -10.22 -12.12 -4.19
C LYS A 344 -9.51 -13.46 -3.98
N THR A 345 -8.32 -13.41 -3.39
CA THR A 345 -7.55 -14.59 -3.00
C THR A 345 -7.79 -14.87 -1.52
N PRO A 346 -8.27 -16.04 -1.12
CA PRO A 346 -8.36 -16.43 0.29
C PRO A 346 -6.98 -16.44 0.97
N SER A 347 -6.96 -16.20 2.28
CA SER A 347 -5.72 -16.04 3.04
C SER A 347 -4.84 -17.30 3.06
N ASP A 348 -5.42 -18.48 3.06
CA ASP A 348 -4.73 -19.77 2.96
C ASP A 348 -3.96 -19.95 1.64
N ARG A 349 -4.28 -19.16 0.62
CA ARG A 349 -3.63 -19.15 -0.70
C ARG A 349 -2.63 -18.01 -0.89
N TYR A 350 -2.38 -17.17 0.10
CA TYR A 350 -1.37 -16.10 0.02
C TYR A 350 0.05 -16.60 -0.30
N PRO A 351 0.50 -17.78 0.15
CA PRO A 351 1.79 -18.32 -0.29
C PRO A 351 1.88 -18.51 -1.81
N ALA A 352 0.83 -19.02 -2.46
CA ALA A 352 0.79 -19.18 -3.91
C ALA A 352 0.79 -17.83 -4.65
N LEU A 353 0.07 -16.84 -4.13
CA LEU A 353 0.10 -15.48 -4.67
C LEU A 353 1.49 -14.85 -4.55
N ARG A 354 2.19 -15.05 -3.42
CA ARG A 354 3.57 -14.58 -3.24
C ARG A 354 4.52 -15.25 -4.24
N SER A 355 4.38 -16.57 -4.45
CA SER A 355 5.17 -17.30 -5.45
C SER A 355 4.94 -16.76 -6.86
N TRP A 356 3.70 -16.59 -7.27
CA TRP A 356 3.38 -16.05 -8.58
C TRP A 356 3.96 -14.63 -8.79
N ARG A 357 3.88 -13.74 -7.79
CA ARG A 357 4.52 -12.42 -7.88
C ARG A 357 6.03 -12.52 -8.03
N ALA A 358 6.66 -13.44 -7.30
CA ALA A 358 8.09 -13.69 -7.41
C ALA A 358 8.47 -14.25 -8.79
N ASP A 359 7.66 -15.12 -9.38
CA ASP A 359 7.87 -15.68 -10.73
C ASP A 359 7.80 -14.56 -11.79
N VAL A 360 6.82 -13.65 -11.68
CA VAL A 360 6.74 -12.47 -12.58
C VAL A 360 8.00 -11.60 -12.42
N VAL A 361 8.37 -11.25 -11.18
CA VAL A 361 9.57 -10.43 -10.92
C VAL A 361 10.82 -11.10 -11.49
N ALA A 362 10.99 -12.41 -11.26
CA ALA A 362 12.15 -13.18 -11.74
C ALA A 362 12.21 -13.21 -13.27
N ALA A 363 11.09 -13.39 -13.96
CA ALA A 363 11.02 -13.40 -15.41
C ALA A 363 11.54 -12.07 -16.02
N PHE A 364 11.13 -10.93 -15.44
CA PHE A 364 11.60 -9.61 -15.89
C PHE A 364 13.05 -9.33 -15.48
N ALA A 365 13.49 -9.74 -14.28
CA ALA A 365 14.85 -9.51 -13.82
C ALA A 365 15.91 -10.33 -14.57
N GLN A 366 15.54 -11.46 -15.16
CA GLN A 366 16.41 -12.33 -15.95
C GLN A 366 16.37 -12.03 -17.45
N ALA A 367 15.42 -11.19 -17.89
CA ALA A 367 15.29 -10.83 -19.30
C ALA A 367 16.53 -10.08 -19.79
N PRO A 368 16.98 -10.30 -21.04
CA PRO A 368 18.05 -9.50 -21.63
C PRO A 368 17.65 -8.03 -21.69
N SER A 369 18.62 -7.15 -21.39
CA SER A 369 18.46 -5.70 -21.29
C SER A 369 18.25 -5.03 -22.67
#